data_70e6f435a7abfcab62777c27d188cef2
#
_entry.id   70e6f435a7abfcab62777c27d188cef2
#
_cell.length_a   1.000
_cell.length_b   1.000
_cell.length_c   1.000
_cell.angle_alpha   90.00
_cell.angle_beta   90.00
_cell.angle_gamma   90.00
#
_symmetry.space_group_name_H-M   'P 1'
#
loop_
_entity.id
_entity.type
_entity.pdbx_description
1 polymer ?
#
loop_
_entity_poly.entity_id
_entity_poly.type
_entity_poly.pdbx_seq_one_letter_code
_entity_poly.pdbx_strand_id
1 'polypeptide(L)'
;MNLRAAALLLALPFLSKAALSAELPVGSCLAPQAMTDLSQCDFTRMTLAGKDLHGVRLAGAKMESADFRNANLAGSDFRGSNAKWANFTGADLSAADLRNADLFHATFDDATLTDANLVGAYLFGANLIKAHAVRADFSSAYLKDILMEGIDLSGGSIRNCYGLRGVFTGGKLVGADLSGADLTGAAMEEVDFTDAKLAATKLSGATLRHAIFFRADMQDANLENADVWNANFDKARNRNDSVQDALVEPFVVRDRR
;
A
#
# COMPACT_ATOMS: atom_id res chain seq x y z
N MET A 1 -23.96 -56.23 29.49
CA MET A 1 -24.60 -55.26 28.58
C MET A 1 -23.66 -54.07 28.47
N ASN A 2 -22.81 -54.04 27.47
CA ASN A 2 -21.79 -53.01 27.26
C ASN A 2 -22.13 -52.26 25.95
N LEU A 3 -22.62 -51.04 26.08
CA LEU A 3 -22.71 -50.10 24.94
C LEU A 3 -21.37 -49.41 24.76
N ARG A 4 -20.68 -49.70 23.67
CA ARG A 4 -19.54 -48.95 23.20
C ARG A 4 -20.07 -47.75 22.37
N ALA A 5 -19.84 -46.56 22.86
CA ALA A 5 -20.05 -45.36 22.10
C ALA A 5 -18.92 -45.23 21.03
N ALA A 6 -19.25 -45.39 19.77
CA ALA A 6 -18.35 -45.10 18.68
C ALA A 6 -18.33 -43.58 18.42
N ALA A 7 -17.16 -42.95 18.67
CA ALA A 7 -16.92 -41.57 18.29
C ALA A 7 -16.76 -41.50 16.76
N LEU A 8 -17.73 -40.88 16.11
CA LEU A 8 -17.67 -40.58 14.68
C LEU A 8 -16.81 -39.32 14.50
N LEU A 9 -15.53 -39.50 14.15
CA LEU A 9 -14.71 -38.41 13.66
C LEU A 9 -15.24 -38.00 12.28
N LEU A 10 -15.97 -36.89 12.22
CA LEU A 10 -16.28 -36.21 10.98
C LEU A 10 -14.98 -35.62 10.42
N ALA A 11 -14.37 -36.31 9.47
CA ALA A 11 -13.32 -35.77 8.64
C ALA A 11 -13.94 -34.65 7.78
N LEU A 12 -13.59 -33.40 8.09
CA LEU A 12 -13.84 -32.28 7.19
C LEU A 12 -13.09 -32.56 5.88
N PRO A 13 -13.76 -32.58 4.73
CA PRO A 13 -13.06 -32.75 3.47
C PRO A 13 -12.13 -31.54 3.30
N PHE A 14 -10.84 -31.81 3.06
CA PHE A 14 -9.91 -30.85 2.51
C PHE A 14 -10.54 -30.29 1.24
N LEU A 15 -11.08 -29.08 1.29
CA LEU A 15 -11.44 -28.34 0.08
C LEU A 15 -10.16 -28.17 -0.73
N SER A 16 -10.04 -28.95 -1.80
CA SER A 16 -8.93 -28.85 -2.73
C SER A 16 -8.91 -27.45 -3.34
N LYS A 17 -7.72 -26.92 -3.59
CA LYS A 17 -7.48 -25.64 -4.29
C LYS A 17 -8.21 -25.54 -5.66
N ALA A 18 -8.83 -26.59 -6.13
CA ALA A 18 -9.63 -26.66 -7.37
C ALA A 18 -11.04 -26.08 -7.25
N ALA A 19 -11.53 -25.79 -6.03
CA ALA A 19 -12.88 -25.24 -5.84
C ALA A 19 -12.96 -23.70 -6.02
N LEU A 20 -11.84 -23.01 -6.32
CA LEU A 20 -11.79 -21.55 -6.47
C LEU A 20 -11.87 -21.06 -7.93
N SER A 21 -12.26 -21.88 -8.89
CA SER A 21 -12.42 -21.47 -10.29
C SER A 21 -13.89 -21.43 -10.75
N ALA A 22 -14.84 -21.36 -9.82
CA ALA A 22 -16.22 -21.07 -10.24
C ALA A 22 -16.24 -19.64 -10.81
N GLU A 23 -16.60 -19.50 -12.09
CA GLU A 23 -16.79 -18.17 -12.69
C GLU A 23 -17.88 -17.44 -11.91
N LEU A 24 -17.60 -16.17 -11.53
CA LEU A 24 -18.63 -15.35 -10.88
C LEU A 24 -19.81 -15.15 -11.84
N PRO A 25 -21.04 -15.12 -11.34
CA PRO A 25 -22.20 -14.80 -12.18
C PRO A 25 -22.04 -13.38 -12.74
N VAL A 26 -22.44 -13.21 -14.02
CA VAL A 26 -22.44 -11.88 -14.65
C VAL A 26 -23.40 -10.97 -13.90
N GLY A 27 -22.88 -9.83 -13.43
CA GLY A 27 -23.65 -8.86 -12.68
C GLY A 27 -24.31 -7.80 -13.56
N SER A 28 -25.19 -7.01 -12.97
CA SER A 28 -25.83 -5.86 -13.62
C SER A 28 -25.05 -4.60 -13.33
N CYS A 29 -24.63 -3.87 -14.37
CA CYS A 29 -23.94 -2.58 -14.20
C CYS A 29 -24.85 -1.51 -13.58
N LEU A 30 -26.18 -1.60 -13.75
CA LEU A 30 -27.15 -0.66 -13.17
C LEU A 30 -27.51 -1.00 -11.71
N ALA A 31 -27.34 -2.27 -11.31
CA ALA A 31 -27.60 -2.75 -9.96
C ALA A 31 -26.44 -3.67 -9.51
N PRO A 32 -25.22 -3.13 -9.33
CA PRO A 32 -24.06 -3.92 -8.97
C PRO A 32 -24.22 -4.57 -7.61
N GLN A 33 -23.82 -5.84 -7.51
CA GLN A 33 -23.92 -6.66 -6.30
C GLN A 33 -22.58 -7.35 -6.02
N ALA A 34 -22.36 -7.69 -4.76
CA ALA A 34 -21.20 -8.48 -4.33
C ALA A 34 -21.11 -9.82 -5.06
N MET A 35 -19.90 -10.38 -5.16
CA MET A 35 -19.64 -11.69 -5.75
C MET A 35 -20.16 -11.84 -7.19
N THR A 36 -20.16 -10.77 -7.99
CA THR A 36 -20.55 -10.78 -9.40
C THR A 36 -19.41 -10.33 -10.31
N ASP A 37 -19.46 -10.73 -11.57
CA ASP A 37 -18.54 -10.24 -12.61
C ASP A 37 -19.11 -8.97 -13.23
N LEU A 38 -18.43 -7.85 -12.98
CA LEU A 38 -18.73 -6.51 -13.49
C LEU A 38 -17.61 -5.99 -14.40
N SER A 39 -16.72 -6.86 -14.86
CA SER A 39 -15.54 -6.49 -15.66
C SER A 39 -15.86 -5.75 -16.97
N GLN A 40 -17.08 -5.95 -17.50
CA GLN A 40 -17.55 -5.28 -18.71
C GLN A 40 -18.31 -3.97 -18.45
N CYS A 41 -18.43 -3.58 -17.18
CA CYS A 41 -19.18 -2.39 -16.80
C CYS A 41 -18.36 -1.11 -16.99
N ASP A 42 -19.08 -0.03 -17.28
CA ASP A 42 -18.53 1.33 -17.24
C ASP A 42 -19.22 2.08 -16.10
N PHE A 43 -18.43 2.32 -15.04
CA PHE A 43 -18.85 3.05 -13.84
C PHE A 43 -18.31 4.49 -13.82
N THR A 44 -17.85 5.00 -14.96
CA THR A 44 -17.30 6.36 -15.05
C THR A 44 -18.25 7.38 -14.45
N ARG A 45 -17.78 8.14 -13.45
CA ARG A 45 -18.53 9.14 -12.68
C ARG A 45 -19.77 8.62 -11.94
N MET A 46 -19.91 7.31 -11.78
CA MET A 46 -21.04 6.74 -11.02
C MET A 46 -20.77 6.77 -9.52
N THR A 47 -21.85 6.89 -8.75
CA THR A 47 -21.81 6.79 -7.29
C THR A 47 -22.13 5.38 -6.83
N LEU A 48 -21.14 4.74 -6.22
CA LEU A 48 -21.20 3.42 -5.61
C LEU A 48 -20.89 3.50 -4.10
N ALA A 49 -21.00 4.73 -3.53
CA ALA A 49 -20.68 4.98 -2.13
C ALA A 49 -21.55 4.14 -1.19
N GLY A 50 -20.90 3.56 -0.16
CA GLY A 50 -21.53 2.73 0.85
C GLY A 50 -22.11 1.41 0.36
N LYS A 51 -21.87 1.03 -0.90
CA LYS A 51 -22.35 -0.27 -1.44
C LYS A 51 -21.52 -1.43 -0.91
N ASP A 52 -22.18 -2.55 -0.71
CA ASP A 52 -21.53 -3.84 -0.51
C ASP A 52 -21.22 -4.48 -1.87
N LEU A 53 -19.95 -4.48 -2.23
CA LEU A 53 -19.39 -5.00 -3.47
C LEU A 53 -18.20 -5.94 -3.19
N HIS A 54 -18.20 -6.62 -2.03
CA HIS A 54 -17.11 -7.54 -1.68
C HIS A 54 -16.97 -8.65 -2.74
N GLY A 55 -15.75 -9.06 -3.02
CA GLY A 55 -15.44 -10.13 -3.96
C GLY A 55 -15.90 -9.89 -5.40
N VAL A 56 -16.25 -8.65 -5.75
CA VAL A 56 -16.67 -8.31 -7.13
C VAL A 56 -15.49 -8.37 -8.08
N ARG A 57 -15.73 -8.80 -9.32
CA ARG A 57 -14.72 -8.74 -10.38
C ARG A 57 -14.90 -7.48 -11.21
N LEU A 58 -13.91 -6.58 -11.12
CA LEU A 58 -13.83 -5.31 -11.85
C LEU A 58 -12.56 -5.24 -12.72
N ALA A 59 -11.96 -6.40 -13.02
CA ALA A 59 -10.74 -6.46 -13.82
C ALA A 59 -10.95 -5.82 -15.20
N GLY A 60 -10.13 -4.80 -15.53
CA GLY A 60 -10.23 -4.04 -16.76
C GLY A 60 -11.44 -3.11 -16.88
N ALA A 61 -12.32 -3.05 -15.89
CA ALA A 61 -13.50 -2.17 -15.90
C ALA A 61 -13.10 -0.68 -15.93
N LYS A 62 -13.99 0.15 -16.45
CA LYS A 62 -13.84 1.61 -16.46
C LYS A 62 -14.57 2.20 -15.26
N MET A 63 -13.86 2.97 -14.45
CA MET A 63 -14.42 3.62 -13.26
C MET A 63 -13.75 4.97 -12.97
N GLU A 64 -13.38 5.68 -14.07
CA GLU A 64 -12.79 7.00 -13.95
C GLU A 64 -13.73 7.95 -13.20
N SER A 65 -13.20 8.61 -12.17
CA SER A 65 -13.94 9.50 -11.27
C SER A 65 -15.16 8.83 -10.58
N ALA A 66 -15.19 7.52 -10.45
CA ALA A 66 -16.24 6.82 -9.71
C ALA A 66 -16.11 7.09 -8.20
N ASP A 67 -17.26 7.15 -7.52
CA ASP A 67 -17.33 7.37 -6.08
C ASP A 67 -17.60 6.05 -5.35
N PHE A 68 -16.58 5.50 -4.69
CA PHE A 68 -16.63 4.29 -3.86
C PHE A 68 -16.49 4.60 -2.37
N ARG A 69 -16.75 5.83 -1.93
CA ARG A 69 -16.57 6.20 -0.53
C ARG A 69 -17.33 5.26 0.39
N ASN A 70 -16.64 4.76 1.42
CA ASN A 70 -17.18 3.83 2.41
C ASN A 70 -17.79 2.55 1.80
N ALA A 71 -17.47 2.19 0.57
CA ALA A 71 -17.90 0.92 -0.02
C ALA A 71 -17.14 -0.27 0.58
N ASN A 72 -17.80 -1.40 0.70
CA ASN A 72 -17.14 -2.68 0.99
C ASN A 72 -16.67 -3.31 -0.35
N LEU A 73 -15.37 -3.31 -0.57
CA LEU A 73 -14.69 -3.85 -1.75
C LEU A 73 -13.69 -4.96 -1.35
N ALA A 74 -13.86 -5.54 -0.16
CA ALA A 74 -12.96 -6.56 0.35
C ALA A 74 -12.87 -7.76 -0.61
N GLY A 75 -11.63 -8.20 -0.91
CA GLY A 75 -11.37 -9.33 -1.81
C GLY A 75 -11.74 -9.11 -3.27
N SER A 76 -12.01 -7.88 -3.70
CA SER A 76 -12.39 -7.57 -5.08
C SER A 76 -11.20 -7.60 -6.04
N ASP A 77 -11.48 -7.90 -7.31
CA ASP A 77 -10.48 -7.95 -8.39
C ASP A 77 -10.56 -6.70 -9.27
N PHE A 78 -9.62 -5.79 -9.08
CA PHE A 78 -9.45 -4.54 -9.85
C PHE A 78 -8.32 -4.60 -10.87
N ARG A 79 -7.77 -5.76 -11.17
CA ARG A 79 -6.58 -5.88 -12.02
C ARG A 79 -6.73 -5.16 -13.34
N GLY A 80 -5.78 -4.26 -13.65
CA GLY A 80 -5.74 -3.51 -14.89
C GLY A 80 -6.94 -2.60 -15.13
N SER A 81 -7.75 -2.29 -14.12
CA SER A 81 -8.88 -1.37 -14.24
C SER A 81 -8.42 0.07 -14.43
N ASN A 82 -9.28 0.91 -15.03
CA ASN A 82 -9.08 2.35 -15.10
C ASN A 82 -9.92 3.03 -14.00
N ALA A 83 -9.26 3.36 -12.88
CA ALA A 83 -9.85 4.03 -11.73
C ALA A 83 -9.20 5.40 -11.46
N LYS A 84 -8.80 6.12 -12.52
CA LYS A 84 -8.26 7.48 -12.40
C LYS A 84 -9.24 8.38 -11.68
N TRP A 85 -8.74 9.20 -10.75
CA TRP A 85 -9.54 10.12 -9.93
C TRP A 85 -10.70 9.45 -9.18
N ALA A 86 -10.77 8.13 -9.10
CA ALA A 86 -11.78 7.46 -8.30
C ALA A 86 -11.58 7.76 -6.80
N ASN A 87 -12.68 7.81 -6.07
CA ASN A 87 -12.67 8.13 -4.65
C ASN A 87 -13.02 6.89 -3.83
N PHE A 88 -12.02 6.33 -3.12
CA PHE A 88 -12.12 5.19 -2.22
C PHE A 88 -12.01 5.61 -0.73
N THR A 89 -12.22 6.89 -0.40
CA THR A 89 -12.11 7.37 0.99
C THR A 89 -12.96 6.51 1.93
N GLY A 90 -12.33 5.97 2.97
CA GLY A 90 -12.97 5.11 3.97
C GLY A 90 -13.47 3.77 3.44
N ALA A 91 -13.17 3.39 2.19
CA ALA A 91 -13.57 2.09 1.65
C ALA A 91 -12.77 0.94 2.27
N ASP A 92 -13.39 -0.23 2.37
CA ASP A 92 -12.71 -1.47 2.71
C ASP A 92 -12.25 -2.19 1.43
N LEU A 93 -10.95 -2.17 1.18
CA LEU A 93 -10.25 -2.86 0.09
C LEU A 93 -9.35 -3.99 0.63
N SER A 94 -9.65 -4.51 1.83
CA SER A 94 -8.87 -5.60 2.43
C SER A 94 -8.76 -6.78 1.47
N ALA A 95 -7.53 -7.28 1.27
CA ALA A 95 -7.21 -8.38 0.35
C ALA A 95 -7.66 -8.15 -1.12
N ALA A 96 -7.96 -6.92 -1.54
CA ALA A 96 -8.28 -6.60 -2.92
C ALA A 96 -7.05 -6.74 -3.83
N ASP A 97 -7.28 -7.15 -5.07
CA ASP A 97 -6.23 -7.28 -6.11
C ASP A 97 -6.29 -6.07 -7.05
N LEU A 98 -5.42 -5.08 -6.82
CA LEU A 98 -5.29 -3.86 -7.62
C LEU A 98 -4.07 -3.89 -8.54
N ARG A 99 -3.53 -5.08 -8.85
CA ARG A 99 -2.32 -5.18 -9.69
C ARG A 99 -2.51 -4.52 -11.03
N ASN A 100 -1.52 -3.68 -11.40
CA ASN A 100 -1.50 -2.93 -12.66
C ASN A 100 -2.75 -2.04 -12.89
N ALA A 101 -3.52 -1.71 -11.85
CA ALA A 101 -4.62 -0.76 -11.97
C ALA A 101 -4.08 0.66 -12.21
N ASP A 102 -4.79 1.44 -13.02
CA ASP A 102 -4.51 2.85 -13.22
C ASP A 102 -5.30 3.68 -12.19
N LEU A 103 -4.58 4.10 -11.17
CA LEU A 103 -5.07 4.82 -9.99
C LEU A 103 -4.55 6.27 -9.96
N PHE A 104 -4.26 6.85 -11.13
CA PHE A 104 -3.79 8.22 -11.26
C PHE A 104 -4.70 9.18 -10.49
N HIS A 105 -4.14 9.92 -9.52
CA HIS A 105 -4.86 10.84 -8.63
C HIS A 105 -6.08 10.24 -7.91
N ALA A 106 -6.16 8.93 -7.73
CA ALA A 106 -7.21 8.32 -6.92
C ALA A 106 -7.03 8.67 -5.42
N THR A 107 -8.12 8.69 -4.67
CA THR A 107 -8.12 9.01 -3.23
C THR A 107 -8.49 7.77 -2.43
N PHE A 108 -7.67 7.43 -1.42
CA PHE A 108 -7.82 6.31 -0.48
C PHE A 108 -7.69 6.77 0.98
N ASP A 109 -7.99 8.04 1.26
CA ASP A 109 -7.88 8.56 2.64
C ASP A 109 -8.70 7.71 3.60
N ASP A 110 -8.11 7.34 4.74
CA ASP A 110 -8.73 6.49 5.76
C ASP A 110 -9.22 5.11 5.23
N ALA A 111 -8.85 4.70 4.01
CA ALA A 111 -9.25 3.40 3.46
C ALA A 111 -8.50 2.26 4.14
N THR A 112 -9.13 1.08 4.18
CA THR A 112 -8.52 -0.16 4.63
C THR A 112 -7.96 -0.93 3.43
N LEU A 113 -6.64 -1.10 3.37
CA LEU A 113 -5.89 -1.81 2.32
C LEU A 113 -5.11 -3.00 2.91
N THR A 114 -5.52 -3.51 4.08
CA THR A 114 -4.85 -4.64 4.72
C THR A 114 -4.77 -5.83 3.77
N ASP A 115 -3.56 -6.40 3.59
CA ASP A 115 -3.28 -7.50 2.67
C ASP A 115 -3.62 -7.22 1.18
N ALA A 116 -3.88 -5.97 0.79
CA ALA A 116 -4.17 -5.62 -0.60
C ALA A 116 -2.92 -5.75 -1.49
N ASN A 117 -3.12 -6.12 -2.75
CA ASN A 117 -2.05 -6.28 -3.73
C ASN A 117 -2.11 -5.16 -4.79
N LEU A 118 -1.15 -4.22 -4.71
CA LEU A 118 -1.03 -3.09 -5.63
C LEU A 118 0.24 -3.18 -6.50
N VAL A 119 0.77 -4.39 -6.68
CA VAL A 119 2.01 -4.60 -7.48
C VAL A 119 1.85 -4.02 -8.88
N GLY A 120 2.79 -3.14 -9.26
CA GLY A 120 2.81 -2.49 -10.57
C GLY A 120 1.68 -1.49 -10.81
N ALA A 121 0.88 -1.14 -9.80
CA ALA A 121 -0.18 -0.14 -9.96
C ALA A 121 0.40 1.25 -10.25
N TYR A 122 -0.35 2.07 -10.99
CA TYR A 122 0.01 3.44 -11.32
C TYR A 122 -0.70 4.42 -10.39
N LEU A 123 0.02 4.91 -9.37
CA LEU A 123 -0.51 5.74 -8.27
C LEU A 123 0.08 7.16 -8.28
N PHE A 124 0.45 7.70 -9.47
CA PHE A 124 0.96 9.08 -9.54
C PHE A 124 -0.02 10.06 -8.89
N GLY A 125 0.47 10.82 -7.90
CA GLY A 125 -0.32 11.85 -7.20
C GLY A 125 -1.55 11.32 -6.46
N ALA A 126 -1.63 10.02 -6.22
CA ALA A 126 -2.72 9.45 -5.41
C ALA A 126 -2.60 9.88 -3.94
N ASN A 127 -3.73 9.91 -3.25
CA ASN A 127 -3.84 10.30 -1.85
C ASN A 127 -4.24 9.09 -0.99
N LEU A 128 -3.39 8.71 -0.02
CA LEU A 128 -3.57 7.60 0.90
C LEU A 128 -3.35 8.07 2.35
N ILE A 129 -3.74 9.31 2.68
CA ILE A 129 -3.54 9.86 4.02
C ILE A 129 -4.26 8.99 5.04
N LYS A 130 -3.52 8.55 6.08
CA LYS A 130 -4.02 7.69 7.17
C LYS A 130 -4.61 6.35 6.72
N ALA A 131 -4.32 5.89 5.51
CA ALA A 131 -4.77 4.58 5.05
C ALA A 131 -4.18 3.46 5.92
N HIS A 132 -4.97 2.41 6.18
CA HIS A 132 -4.56 1.20 6.89
C HIS A 132 -4.09 0.14 5.88
N ALA A 133 -2.79 0.12 5.57
CA ALA A 133 -2.21 -0.72 4.53
C ALA A 133 -1.29 -1.83 5.10
N VAL A 134 -1.63 -2.35 6.29
CA VAL A 134 -0.84 -3.40 6.94
C VAL A 134 -0.69 -4.60 6.00
N ARG A 135 0.56 -5.02 5.75
CA ARG A 135 0.96 -6.08 4.82
C ARG A 135 0.53 -5.88 3.36
N ALA A 136 0.12 -4.69 2.96
CA ALA A 136 -0.16 -4.40 1.55
C ALA A 136 1.13 -4.44 0.71
N ASP A 137 1.00 -4.83 -0.55
CA ASP A 137 2.12 -4.95 -1.48
C ASP A 137 2.02 -3.92 -2.61
N PHE A 138 2.86 -2.88 -2.55
CA PHE A 138 3.05 -1.84 -3.57
C PHE A 138 4.33 -2.07 -4.40
N SER A 139 4.87 -3.28 -4.41
CA SER A 139 6.12 -3.55 -5.12
C SER A 139 6.02 -3.16 -6.59
N SER A 140 7.08 -2.52 -7.11
CA SER A 140 7.16 -2.02 -8.49
C SER A 140 6.05 -1.02 -8.87
N ALA A 141 5.27 -0.50 -7.93
CA ALA A 141 4.28 0.52 -8.21
C ALA A 141 4.92 1.86 -8.55
N TYR A 142 4.22 2.68 -9.33
CA TYR A 142 4.60 4.05 -9.65
C TYR A 142 3.96 5.01 -8.64
N LEU A 143 4.74 5.42 -7.64
CA LEU A 143 4.32 6.19 -6.45
C LEU A 143 4.84 7.64 -6.46
N LYS A 144 5.20 8.17 -7.63
CA LYS A 144 5.73 9.53 -7.71
C LYS A 144 4.69 10.55 -7.25
N ASP A 145 5.12 11.51 -6.41
CA ASP A 145 4.29 12.57 -5.84
C ASP A 145 3.07 12.04 -5.02
N ILE A 146 3.14 10.81 -4.50
CA ILE A 146 2.08 10.20 -3.69
C ILE A 146 1.99 10.85 -2.31
N LEU A 147 0.78 10.93 -1.73
CA LEU A 147 0.56 11.39 -0.36
C LEU A 147 0.16 10.19 0.51
N MET A 148 1.04 9.82 1.45
CA MET A 148 0.88 8.70 2.40
C MET A 148 1.12 9.16 3.85
N GLU A 149 0.76 10.40 4.18
CA GLU A 149 0.92 10.91 5.55
C GLU A 149 0.16 10.04 6.55
N GLY A 150 0.84 9.62 7.62
CA GLY A 150 0.25 8.81 8.67
C GLY A 150 -0.20 7.41 8.25
N ILE A 151 0.21 6.91 7.08
CA ILE A 151 -0.11 5.55 6.63
C ILE A 151 0.41 4.51 7.62
N ASP A 152 -0.33 3.40 7.80
CA ASP A 152 0.19 2.20 8.44
C ASP A 152 0.48 1.13 7.39
N LEU A 153 1.75 1.00 7.01
CA LEU A 153 2.27 0.00 6.06
C LEU A 153 3.11 -1.06 6.77
N SER A 154 2.84 -1.33 8.03
CA SER A 154 3.59 -2.31 8.82
C SER A 154 3.58 -3.68 8.16
N GLY A 155 4.77 -4.29 8.01
CA GLY A 155 4.95 -5.59 7.35
C GLY A 155 4.63 -5.62 5.87
N GLY A 156 4.31 -4.49 5.25
CA GLY A 156 4.02 -4.38 3.82
C GLY A 156 5.28 -4.26 2.95
N SER A 157 5.10 -3.97 1.68
CA SER A 157 6.20 -3.86 0.71
C SER A 157 6.01 -2.70 -0.26
N ILE A 158 7.08 -1.92 -0.48
CA ILE A 158 7.24 -0.96 -1.56
C ILE A 158 8.54 -1.26 -2.35
N ARG A 159 8.87 -2.53 -2.48
CA ARG A 159 10.11 -2.96 -3.17
C ARG A 159 10.14 -2.45 -4.60
N ASN A 160 11.32 -1.94 -5.02
CA ASN A 160 11.55 -1.48 -6.38
C ASN A 160 10.49 -0.48 -6.89
N CYS A 161 9.77 0.20 -6.00
CA CYS A 161 8.82 1.24 -6.40
C CYS A 161 9.55 2.49 -6.89
N TYR A 162 8.85 3.31 -7.66
CA TYR A 162 9.29 4.63 -8.07
C TYR A 162 8.51 5.69 -7.31
N GLY A 163 9.04 6.10 -6.13
CA GLY A 163 8.36 6.94 -5.16
C GLY A 163 9.01 8.32 -4.95
N LEU A 164 9.55 8.93 -6.04
CA LEU A 164 10.17 10.25 -5.96
C LEU A 164 9.21 11.28 -5.35
N ARG A 165 9.71 12.07 -4.40
CA ARG A 165 9.00 13.15 -3.71
C ARG A 165 7.68 12.71 -3.06
N GLY A 166 7.52 11.41 -2.79
CA GLY A 166 6.39 10.92 -2.00
C GLY A 166 6.42 11.48 -0.58
N VAL A 167 5.24 11.65 0.01
CA VAL A 167 5.09 12.16 1.38
C VAL A 167 4.62 11.02 2.28
N PHE A 168 5.43 10.65 3.28
CA PHE A 168 5.18 9.55 4.21
C PHE A 168 5.21 10.01 5.69
N THR A 169 5.24 11.31 5.92
CA THR A 169 5.41 11.91 7.25
C THR A 169 4.52 11.25 8.30
N GLY A 170 5.11 10.86 9.45
CA GLY A 170 4.40 10.19 10.53
C GLY A 170 3.93 8.76 10.21
N GLY A 171 4.34 8.20 9.07
CA GLY A 171 3.95 6.86 8.65
C GLY A 171 4.60 5.76 9.50
N LYS A 172 3.94 4.60 9.58
CA LYS A 172 4.45 3.37 10.19
C LYS A 172 4.86 2.39 9.10
N LEU A 173 6.16 2.15 8.98
CA LEU A 173 6.75 1.20 8.04
C LEU A 173 7.50 0.09 8.81
N VAL A 174 7.00 -0.27 10.00
CA VAL A 174 7.60 -1.27 10.88
C VAL A 174 7.67 -2.62 10.18
N GLY A 175 8.88 -3.18 10.03
CA GLY A 175 9.11 -4.45 9.34
C GLY A 175 8.80 -4.44 7.85
N ALA A 176 8.54 -3.29 7.25
CA ALA A 176 8.25 -3.18 5.82
C ALA A 176 9.50 -3.46 4.95
N ASP A 177 9.29 -3.91 3.72
CA ASP A 177 10.36 -4.15 2.74
C ASP A 177 10.38 -3.02 1.69
N LEU A 178 11.41 -2.16 1.78
CA LEU A 178 11.66 -1.04 0.89
C LEU A 178 12.82 -1.33 -0.09
N SER A 179 13.31 -2.57 -0.14
CA SER A 179 14.53 -2.90 -0.90
C SER A 179 14.44 -2.45 -2.35
N GLY A 180 15.44 -1.70 -2.80
CA GLY A 180 15.54 -1.18 -4.16
C GLY A 180 14.57 -0.06 -4.49
N ALA A 181 13.76 0.44 -3.55
CA ALA A 181 12.85 1.56 -3.77
C ALA A 181 13.60 2.86 -4.10
N ASP A 182 13.07 3.66 -5.01
CA ASP A 182 13.56 5.01 -5.29
C ASP A 182 12.65 6.04 -4.59
N LEU A 183 13.12 6.51 -3.44
CA LEU A 183 12.45 7.49 -2.57
C LEU A 183 13.24 8.81 -2.52
N THR A 184 13.96 9.11 -3.59
CA THR A 184 14.76 10.36 -3.69
C THR A 184 13.88 11.58 -3.47
N GLY A 185 14.30 12.44 -2.55
CA GLY A 185 13.60 13.67 -2.19
C GLY A 185 12.24 13.46 -1.49
N ALA A 186 11.96 12.28 -0.96
CA ALA A 186 10.73 12.01 -0.23
C ALA A 186 10.69 12.74 1.11
N ALA A 187 9.50 13.18 1.55
CA ALA A 187 9.25 13.69 2.89
C ALA A 187 8.88 12.52 3.82
N MET A 188 9.75 12.20 4.77
CA MET A 188 9.65 11.03 5.64
C MET A 188 9.95 11.41 7.11
N GLU A 189 9.57 12.62 7.51
CA GLU A 189 9.71 13.05 8.90
C GLU A 189 8.90 12.15 9.83
N GLU A 190 9.48 11.81 10.99
CA GLU A 190 8.82 10.99 12.03
C GLU A 190 8.36 9.59 11.56
N VAL A 191 8.87 9.08 10.44
CA VAL A 191 8.53 7.73 9.97
C VAL A 191 9.20 6.69 10.86
N ASP A 192 8.44 5.64 11.22
CA ASP A 192 8.95 4.48 11.96
C ASP A 192 9.37 3.35 10.99
N PHE A 193 10.70 3.19 10.80
CA PHE A 193 11.33 2.11 10.04
C PHE A 193 11.85 0.98 10.93
N THR A 194 11.35 0.83 12.16
CA THR A 194 11.79 -0.25 13.05
C THR A 194 11.71 -1.60 12.33
N ASP A 195 12.82 -2.37 12.37
CA ASP A 195 12.95 -3.67 11.70
C ASP A 195 12.75 -3.67 10.17
N ALA A 196 12.66 -2.51 9.51
CA ALA A 196 12.45 -2.40 8.07
C ALA A 196 13.69 -2.88 7.27
N LYS A 197 13.45 -3.33 6.03
CA LYS A 197 14.50 -3.67 5.07
C LYS A 197 14.66 -2.53 4.07
N LEU A 198 15.83 -1.90 4.06
CA LEU A 198 16.16 -0.76 3.21
C LEU A 198 17.32 -1.10 2.25
N ALA A 199 17.51 -2.39 1.92
CA ALA A 199 18.63 -2.78 1.07
C ALA A 199 18.57 -2.08 -0.30
N ALA A 200 19.64 -1.37 -0.67
CA ALA A 200 19.75 -0.59 -1.92
C ALA A 200 18.63 0.46 -2.12
N THR A 201 17.97 0.91 -1.05
CA THR A 201 16.97 1.97 -1.11
C THR A 201 17.65 3.31 -1.38
N LYS A 202 17.11 4.11 -2.31
CA LYS A 202 17.57 5.46 -2.58
C LYS A 202 16.78 6.46 -1.76
N LEU A 203 17.46 7.13 -0.84
CA LEU A 203 16.91 8.17 0.05
C LEU A 203 17.65 9.50 -0.11
N SER A 204 18.36 9.68 -1.24
CA SER A 204 19.15 10.91 -1.48
C SER A 204 18.25 12.13 -1.40
N GLY A 205 18.64 13.12 -0.60
CA GLY A 205 17.90 14.37 -0.40
C GLY A 205 16.54 14.19 0.28
N ALA A 206 16.23 13.03 0.85
CA ALA A 206 15.00 12.83 1.61
C ALA A 206 15.02 13.59 2.94
N THR A 207 13.85 14.01 3.44
CA THR A 207 13.72 14.58 4.80
C THR A 207 13.34 13.45 5.76
N LEU A 208 14.27 13.10 6.67
CA LEU A 208 14.18 11.97 7.59
C LEU A 208 14.29 12.42 9.05
N ARG A 209 13.93 13.68 9.33
CA ARG A 209 14.00 14.22 10.69
C ARG A 209 13.17 13.40 11.64
N HIS A 210 13.73 13.09 12.82
CA HIS A 210 13.07 12.28 13.85
C HIS A 210 12.66 10.87 13.41
N ALA A 211 13.07 10.40 12.22
CA ALA A 211 12.77 9.04 11.77
C ALA A 211 13.44 7.99 12.64
N ILE A 212 12.81 6.83 12.78
CA ILE A 212 13.28 5.74 13.64
C ILE A 212 13.75 4.58 12.78
N PHE A 213 15.07 4.32 12.74
CA PHE A 213 15.71 3.20 12.04
C PHE A 213 16.13 2.08 13.00
N PHE A 214 15.45 1.93 14.14
CA PHE A 214 15.80 0.91 15.13
C PHE A 214 15.79 -0.49 14.51
N ARG A 215 16.94 -1.18 14.54
CA ARG A 215 17.18 -2.51 13.94
C ARG A 215 16.92 -2.60 12.41
N ALA A 216 16.72 -1.51 11.71
CA ALA A 216 16.56 -1.52 10.27
C ALA A 216 17.81 -2.10 9.57
N ASP A 217 17.62 -2.78 8.44
CA ASP A 217 18.69 -3.28 7.60
C ASP A 217 18.93 -2.30 6.44
N MET A 218 20.08 -1.62 6.46
CA MET A 218 20.41 -0.52 5.55
C MET A 218 21.50 -0.89 4.54
N GLN A 219 21.61 -2.18 4.19
CA GLN A 219 22.62 -2.62 3.24
C GLN A 219 22.53 -1.82 1.94
N ASP A 220 23.63 -1.16 1.56
CA ASP A 220 23.74 -0.35 0.32
C ASP A 220 22.68 0.77 0.17
N ALA A 221 21.98 1.15 1.27
CA ALA A 221 21.06 2.28 1.25
C ALA A 221 21.82 3.59 0.99
N ASN A 222 21.27 4.47 0.15
CA ASN A 222 21.88 5.77 -0.17
C ASN A 222 21.11 6.90 0.52
N LEU A 223 21.76 7.55 1.53
CA LEU A 223 21.26 8.71 2.26
C LEU A 223 22.00 10.02 1.91
N GLU A 224 22.71 10.06 0.78
CA GLU A 224 23.46 11.26 0.38
C GLU A 224 22.57 12.50 0.39
N ASN A 225 23.02 13.57 1.08
CA ASN A 225 22.27 14.82 1.27
C ASN A 225 20.88 14.66 1.93
N ALA A 226 20.55 13.53 2.53
CA ALA A 226 19.32 13.39 3.30
C ALA A 226 19.41 14.17 4.62
N ASP A 227 18.30 14.77 5.05
CA ASP A 227 18.21 15.44 6.35
C ASP A 227 17.78 14.44 7.42
N VAL A 228 18.76 13.98 8.22
CA VAL A 228 18.57 12.97 9.28
C VAL A 228 18.62 13.57 10.68
N TRP A 229 18.34 14.87 10.82
CA TRP A 229 18.38 15.51 12.12
C TRP A 229 17.52 14.77 13.15
N ASN A 230 18.16 14.44 14.29
CA ASN A 230 17.54 13.69 15.38
C ASN A 230 16.94 12.31 14.99
N ALA A 231 17.36 11.71 13.87
CA ALA A 231 16.95 10.36 13.53
C ALA A 231 17.63 9.33 14.44
N ASN A 232 16.91 8.26 14.77
CA ASN A 232 17.40 7.19 15.64
C ASN A 232 17.89 6.00 14.81
N PHE A 233 19.21 5.78 14.77
CA PHE A 233 19.87 4.65 14.12
C PHE A 233 20.31 3.55 15.10
N ASP A 234 19.76 3.49 16.29
CA ASP A 234 20.14 2.48 17.28
C ASP A 234 19.93 1.07 16.72
N LYS A 235 20.98 0.25 16.83
CA LYS A 235 21.00 -1.13 16.33
C LYS A 235 20.69 -1.28 14.83
N ALA A 236 20.64 -0.20 14.07
CA ALA A 236 20.57 -0.29 12.61
C ALA A 236 21.81 -1.02 12.08
N ARG A 237 21.58 -1.94 11.13
CA ARG A 237 22.60 -2.83 10.57
C ARG A 237 23.04 -2.39 9.18
N ASN A 238 24.25 -2.79 8.78
CA ASN A 238 24.78 -2.59 7.43
C ASN A 238 24.78 -1.12 6.97
N ARG A 239 24.95 -0.17 7.92
CA ARG A 239 25.10 1.25 7.58
C ARG A 239 26.39 1.45 6.78
N ASN A 240 26.28 2.15 5.69
CA ASN A 240 27.43 2.55 4.86
C ASN A 240 27.83 4.03 5.10
N ASP A 241 28.81 4.52 4.36
CA ASP A 241 29.35 5.87 4.56
C ASP A 241 28.34 6.98 4.19
N SER A 242 27.29 6.70 3.41
CA SER A 242 26.28 7.70 3.04
C SER A 242 25.51 8.28 4.24
N VAL A 243 25.46 7.56 5.36
CA VAL A 243 24.91 8.09 6.63
C VAL A 243 25.78 9.23 7.18
N GLN A 244 27.10 9.21 6.90
CA GLN A 244 28.02 10.29 7.29
C GLN A 244 27.87 11.53 6.40
N ASP A 245 27.46 11.34 5.15
CA ASP A 245 27.20 12.42 4.17
C ASP A 245 25.79 13.00 4.33
N ALA A 246 24.97 12.43 5.22
CA ALA A 246 23.66 12.95 5.55
C ALA A 246 23.75 14.20 6.43
N LEU A 247 22.76 15.08 6.35
CA LEU A 247 22.70 16.32 7.12
C LEU A 247 22.23 16.03 8.55
N VAL A 248 23.14 16.08 9.53
CA VAL A 248 22.85 15.76 10.95
C VAL A 248 22.47 16.99 11.79
N GLU A 249 22.55 18.19 11.23
CA GLU A 249 22.21 19.44 11.90
C GLU A 249 21.08 20.17 11.17
N PRO A 250 20.22 20.94 11.90
CA PRO A 250 19.20 21.73 11.26
C PRO A 250 19.81 22.67 10.22
N PHE A 251 19.19 22.78 9.05
CA PHE A 251 19.62 23.70 8.01
C PHE A 251 19.49 25.15 8.53
N VAL A 252 20.55 25.72 9.03
CA VAL A 252 20.60 27.13 9.39
C VAL A 252 20.78 27.93 8.11
N VAL A 253 19.72 28.57 7.62
CA VAL A 253 19.82 29.59 6.57
C VAL A 253 20.70 30.68 7.10
N ARG A 254 21.98 30.65 6.73
CA ARG A 254 22.88 31.80 7.00
C ARG A 254 22.42 32.90 6.07
N ASP A 255 21.71 33.87 6.67
CA ASP A 255 21.37 35.12 6.02
C ASP A 255 22.70 35.75 5.49
N ARG A 256 22.86 35.71 4.16
CA ARG A 256 23.98 36.39 3.53
C ARG A 256 23.63 37.88 3.54
N ARG A 257 24.10 38.59 4.58
CA ARG A 257 24.18 40.06 4.57
C ARG A 257 25.25 40.53 3.60
#